data_95d80c39443f5229280d9b86af00dd8a
#
_entry.id   95d80c39443f5229280d9b86af00dd8a
#
_cell.length_a   1.000
_cell.length_b   1.000
_cell.length_c   1.000
_cell.angle_alpha   90.00
_cell.angle_beta   90.00
_cell.angle_gamma   90.00
#
_symmetry.space_group_name_H-M   'P 1'
#
loop_
_entity.id
_entity.type
_entity.pdbx_description
1 polymer ?
#
loop_
_entity_poly.entity_id
_entity_poly.type
_entity_poly.pdbx_seq_one_letter_code
_entity_poly.pdbx_strand_id
1 'polypeptide(L)'
;METGQEIPALTDTAAEFLSLIGLKELEHCLFAETLAVVGTGDPPRDKAEGQWWMAAQWAPYRREGEPVRNCILVQARFRGWQDGVPRSSTLKAFVTPQLETLEQEEQECLELRPHPTEKSTHMVSHQHGMTVTKTLQEGEVSPQAEPQCQSFSYRQAELRGLLLEGASLLLLRVLARRHTVPPGLIFPAIDTEGHLCTSSYSALGIQRQAVGSAETEVFVMERAMHTSTGVSTVRQSSFLPNGHLVQMTQVGSPTLMLLQDESILSKSGGFEPQLPFPKEPLNWEEDIQLCSWFLDRKEELQLSHAAYLQQHPEVQALLSDFLQALLLQQPHDPISFAAEFFTHQRPMDTPFASSGSASPLPSSPPDHRPANGE
;
A
#
# COMPACT_ATOMS: atom_id res chain seq x y z
N MET A 1 -41.99 10.32 -0.57
CA MET A 1 -41.44 10.58 -1.93
C MET A 1 -39.96 10.32 -1.80
N GLU A 2 -39.55 9.11 -2.12
CA GLU A 2 -38.09 8.81 -2.24
C GLU A 2 -37.61 9.56 -3.48
N THR A 3 -36.87 10.62 -3.27
CA THR A 3 -36.06 11.24 -4.32
C THR A 3 -35.02 10.19 -4.70
N GLY A 4 -35.23 9.56 -5.86
CA GLY A 4 -34.26 8.64 -6.41
C GLY A 4 -32.90 9.35 -6.50
N GLN A 5 -32.00 9.02 -5.59
CA GLN A 5 -30.61 9.44 -5.62
C GLN A 5 -30.05 8.86 -6.90
N GLU A 6 -29.68 9.70 -7.88
CA GLU A 6 -28.97 9.24 -9.07
C GLU A 6 -27.67 8.57 -8.59
N ILE A 7 -27.57 7.27 -8.90
CA ILE A 7 -26.35 6.51 -8.60
C ILE A 7 -25.22 7.12 -9.41
N PRO A 8 -24.10 7.54 -8.79
CA PRO A 8 -22.94 8.04 -9.51
C PRO A 8 -22.50 7.03 -10.56
N ALA A 9 -22.48 7.43 -11.82
CA ALA A 9 -22.15 6.52 -12.92
C ALA A 9 -20.73 6.77 -13.43
N LEU A 10 -20.01 5.65 -13.68
CA LEU A 10 -18.76 5.67 -14.42
C LEU A 10 -19.01 6.18 -15.84
N THR A 11 -18.27 7.19 -16.30
CA THR A 11 -18.34 7.63 -17.70
C THR A 11 -17.64 6.64 -18.63
N ASP A 12 -18.08 6.57 -19.90
CA ASP A 12 -17.43 5.71 -20.90
C ASP A 12 -15.96 6.07 -21.08
N THR A 13 -15.63 7.36 -21.07
CA THR A 13 -14.24 7.86 -21.11
C THR A 13 -13.41 7.33 -19.95
N ALA A 14 -13.97 7.31 -18.75
CA ALA A 14 -13.27 6.81 -17.57
C ALA A 14 -13.07 5.28 -17.61
N ALA A 15 -14.07 4.54 -18.11
CA ALA A 15 -13.96 3.10 -18.30
C ALA A 15 -12.89 2.73 -19.34
N GLU A 16 -12.87 3.43 -20.48
CA GLU A 16 -11.86 3.27 -21.51
C GLU A 16 -10.48 3.61 -20.99
N PHE A 17 -10.34 4.73 -20.30
CA PHE A 17 -9.07 5.16 -19.72
C PHE A 17 -8.48 4.12 -18.74
N LEU A 18 -9.28 3.56 -17.83
CA LEU A 18 -8.83 2.51 -16.91
C LEU A 18 -8.34 1.27 -17.66
N SER A 19 -8.99 0.89 -18.77
CA SER A 19 -8.60 -0.29 -19.56
C SER A 19 -7.25 -0.12 -20.25
N LEU A 20 -6.80 1.11 -20.47
CA LEU A 20 -5.54 1.47 -21.13
C LEU A 20 -4.35 1.60 -20.17
N ILE A 21 -4.58 1.51 -18.85
CA ILE A 21 -3.49 1.58 -17.85
C ILE A 21 -2.78 0.24 -17.82
N GLY A 22 -1.50 0.24 -18.19
CA GLY A 22 -0.67 -0.96 -18.21
C GLY A 22 0.16 -1.14 -16.93
N LEU A 23 0.55 -2.39 -16.63
CA LEU A 23 1.41 -2.72 -15.47
C LEU A 23 2.71 -1.92 -15.44
N LYS A 24 3.40 -1.81 -16.58
CA LYS A 24 4.66 -1.05 -16.70
C LYS A 24 4.48 0.43 -16.37
N GLU A 25 3.35 1.00 -16.71
CA GLU A 25 3.03 2.39 -16.41
C GLU A 25 2.84 2.58 -14.90
N LEU A 26 2.12 1.66 -14.26
CA LEU A 26 1.94 1.66 -12.80
C LEU A 26 3.26 1.46 -12.06
N GLU A 27 4.15 0.60 -12.54
CA GLU A 27 5.48 0.40 -11.94
C GLU A 27 6.25 1.72 -11.81
N HIS A 28 6.14 2.61 -12.78
CA HIS A 28 6.77 3.93 -12.73
C HIS A 28 6.06 4.91 -11.75
N CYS A 29 4.91 4.55 -11.22
CA CYS A 29 4.16 5.31 -10.21
C CYS A 29 4.42 4.81 -8.78
N LEU A 30 5.23 3.74 -8.61
CA LEU A 30 5.52 3.12 -7.33
C LEU A 30 6.77 3.73 -6.69
N PHE A 31 6.58 4.80 -5.96
CA PHE A 31 7.65 5.49 -5.23
C PHE A 31 7.08 6.20 -3.99
N ALA A 32 8.00 6.63 -3.12
CA ALA A 32 7.68 7.44 -1.95
C ALA A 32 8.04 8.92 -2.20
N GLU A 33 7.26 9.81 -1.61
CA GLU A 33 7.51 11.25 -1.67
C GLU A 33 7.04 11.95 -0.39
N THR A 34 7.65 13.09 -0.11
CA THR A 34 7.39 13.88 1.09
C THR A 34 7.22 15.35 0.73
N LEU A 35 6.17 15.97 1.24
CA LEU A 35 5.89 17.38 1.07
C LEU A 35 5.85 18.07 2.44
N ALA A 36 6.37 19.30 2.52
CA ALA A 36 6.18 20.16 3.66
C ALA A 36 4.77 20.76 3.64
N VAL A 37 4.14 20.88 4.78
CA VAL A 37 2.89 21.61 4.96
C VAL A 37 3.22 23.01 5.42
N VAL A 38 2.78 24.01 4.67
CA VAL A 38 2.99 25.42 4.98
C VAL A 38 1.66 26.16 5.01
N GLY A 39 1.57 27.17 5.86
CA GLY A 39 0.40 28.05 5.91
C GLY A 39 0.44 29.09 4.80
N THR A 40 -0.70 29.39 4.18
CA THR A 40 -0.84 30.42 3.13
C THR A 40 -1.10 31.84 3.70
N GLY A 41 -0.86 32.06 4.99
CA GLY A 41 -1.06 33.37 5.64
C GLY A 41 -0.14 34.46 5.11
N ASP A 42 -0.56 35.74 5.30
CA ASP A 42 0.24 36.90 4.96
C ASP A 42 0.83 37.51 6.26
N PRO A 43 2.16 37.55 6.48
CA PRO A 43 3.20 37.11 5.57
C PRO A 43 3.31 35.57 5.45
N PRO A 44 3.79 35.05 4.29
CA PRO A 44 4.02 33.62 4.11
C PRO A 44 4.92 33.11 5.24
N ARG A 45 4.49 32.01 5.87
CA ARG A 45 5.32 31.37 6.89
C ARG A 45 6.35 30.49 6.20
N ASP A 46 7.60 30.92 6.17
CA ASP A 46 8.72 30.14 5.59
C ASP A 46 9.00 28.83 6.36
N LYS A 47 8.34 28.62 7.48
CA LYS A 47 8.55 27.46 8.33
C LYS A 47 7.46 26.42 8.08
N ALA A 48 7.91 25.20 7.77
CA ALA A 48 7.02 24.03 7.67
C ALA A 48 6.24 23.85 9.00
N GLU A 49 4.92 23.81 8.91
CA GLU A 49 4.01 23.56 10.03
C GLU A 49 3.61 22.09 10.14
N GLY A 50 4.08 21.29 9.21
CA GLY A 50 3.77 19.85 9.16
C GLY A 50 4.38 19.16 7.96
N GLN A 51 3.97 17.93 7.75
CA GLN A 51 4.47 17.06 6.70
C GLN A 51 3.34 16.21 6.13
N TRP A 52 3.35 16.02 4.82
CA TRP A 52 2.59 15.01 4.12
C TRP A 52 3.57 14.03 3.47
N TRP A 53 3.30 12.75 3.61
CA TRP A 53 4.11 11.67 3.06
C TRP A 53 3.20 10.67 2.36
N MET A 54 3.66 10.12 1.25
CA MET A 54 2.98 9.06 0.52
C MET A 54 4.00 8.05 -0.02
N ALA A 55 3.63 6.78 0.01
CA ALA A 55 4.36 5.70 -0.64
C ALA A 55 3.41 4.75 -1.37
N ALA A 56 3.86 4.23 -2.49
CA ALA A 56 3.19 3.17 -3.24
C ALA A 56 4.21 2.09 -3.59
N GLN A 57 3.87 0.81 -3.35
CA GLN A 57 4.75 -0.32 -3.61
C GLN A 57 3.95 -1.60 -3.85
N TRP A 58 4.54 -2.59 -4.51
CA TRP A 58 3.95 -3.91 -4.59
C TRP A 58 3.90 -4.58 -3.21
N ALA A 59 2.76 -5.21 -2.89
CA ALA A 59 2.57 -5.94 -1.65
C ALA A 59 1.57 -7.09 -1.84
N PRO A 60 1.76 -8.20 -1.13
CA PRO A 60 0.78 -9.27 -1.09
C PRO A 60 -0.41 -8.85 -0.23
N TYR A 61 -1.62 -8.94 -0.78
CA TYR A 61 -2.86 -8.81 -0.03
C TYR A 61 -3.34 -10.19 0.40
N ARG A 62 -3.57 -10.37 1.69
CA ARG A 62 -4.03 -11.62 2.28
C ARG A 62 -5.34 -11.39 3.00
N ARG A 63 -6.32 -12.23 2.69
CA ARG A 63 -7.60 -12.28 3.37
C ARG A 63 -7.89 -13.71 3.73
N GLU A 64 -8.46 -13.93 4.91
CA GLU A 64 -8.82 -15.27 5.38
C GLU A 64 -9.79 -15.94 4.39
N GLY A 65 -9.46 -17.17 3.98
CA GLY A 65 -10.25 -17.93 3.00
C GLY A 65 -10.10 -17.52 1.53
N GLU A 66 -9.27 -16.52 1.20
CA GLU A 66 -9.00 -16.10 -0.19
C GLU A 66 -7.55 -16.35 -0.60
N PRO A 67 -7.29 -16.59 -1.90
CA PRO A 67 -5.92 -16.71 -2.40
C PRO A 67 -5.20 -15.35 -2.26
N VAL A 68 -3.90 -15.41 -1.99
CA VAL A 68 -3.05 -14.22 -1.93
C VAL A 68 -3.05 -13.51 -3.28
N ARG A 69 -3.33 -12.22 -3.29
CA ARG A 69 -3.31 -11.38 -4.49
C ARG A 69 -2.11 -10.44 -4.43
N ASN A 70 -1.40 -10.29 -5.54
CA ASN A 70 -0.37 -9.26 -5.64
C ASN A 70 -1.02 -7.93 -5.99
N CYS A 71 -0.91 -6.95 -5.10
CA CYS A 71 -1.55 -5.65 -5.18
C CYS A 71 -0.53 -4.53 -5.00
N ILE A 72 -0.99 -3.31 -5.17
CA ILE A 72 -0.25 -2.10 -4.81
C ILE A 72 -0.74 -1.66 -3.43
N LEU A 73 0.17 -1.60 -2.47
CA LEU A 73 -0.06 -0.97 -1.19
C LEU A 73 0.23 0.52 -1.32
N VAL A 74 -0.79 1.33 -1.12
CA VAL A 74 -0.70 2.78 -1.06
C VAL A 74 -0.85 3.20 0.39
N GLN A 75 0.12 3.98 0.88
CA GLN A 75 0.10 4.55 2.21
C GLN A 75 0.31 6.05 2.10
N ALA A 76 -0.47 6.82 2.85
CA ALA A 76 -0.24 8.26 2.99
C ALA A 76 -0.43 8.68 4.44
N ARG A 77 0.31 9.69 4.86
CA ARG A 77 0.25 10.28 6.19
C ARG A 77 0.34 11.78 6.10
N PHE A 78 -0.52 12.44 6.84
CA PHE A 78 -0.49 13.88 7.05
C PHE A 78 -0.27 14.18 8.53
N ARG A 79 0.57 15.13 8.84
CA ARG A 79 0.70 15.78 10.14
C ARG A 79 0.81 17.26 9.94
N GLY A 80 0.05 18.04 10.66
CA GLY A 80 0.05 19.49 10.53
C GLY A 80 -0.93 20.15 11.47
N TRP A 81 -1.28 21.37 11.16
CA TRP A 81 -2.24 22.18 11.92
C TRP A 81 -3.41 22.55 11.03
N GLN A 82 -4.58 22.55 11.59
CA GLN A 82 -5.79 23.09 10.96
C GLN A 82 -6.47 24.04 11.95
N ASP A 83 -6.59 25.30 11.56
CA ASP A 83 -7.21 26.36 12.40
C ASP A 83 -6.61 26.44 13.82
N GLY A 84 -5.30 26.23 13.93
CA GLY A 84 -4.59 26.26 15.21
C GLY A 84 -4.71 24.99 16.06
N VAL A 85 -5.33 23.93 15.51
CA VAL A 85 -5.46 22.62 16.13
C VAL A 85 -4.54 21.62 15.44
N PRO A 86 -3.72 20.83 16.19
CA PRO A 86 -2.95 19.76 15.58
C PRO A 86 -3.88 18.73 14.95
N ARG A 87 -3.57 18.36 13.70
CA ARG A 87 -4.29 17.35 12.93
C ARG A 87 -3.34 16.33 12.36
N SER A 88 -3.68 15.07 12.46
CA SER A 88 -3.01 13.99 11.77
C SER A 88 -4.01 13.12 11.01
N SER A 89 -3.58 12.58 9.88
CA SER A 89 -4.36 11.56 9.18
C SER A 89 -3.45 10.50 8.57
N THR A 90 -3.97 9.29 8.48
CA THR A 90 -3.33 8.16 7.82
C THR A 90 -4.29 7.53 6.84
N LEU A 91 -3.74 7.04 5.72
CA LEU A 91 -4.44 6.25 4.71
C LEU A 91 -3.59 5.02 4.42
N LYS A 92 -4.24 3.87 4.37
CA LYS A 92 -3.67 2.61 3.92
C LYS A 92 -4.66 1.95 2.97
N ALA A 93 -4.23 1.64 1.74
CA ALA A 93 -5.10 1.02 0.75
C ALA A 93 -4.38 -0.09 -0.01
N PHE A 94 -5.08 -1.20 -0.25
CA PHE A 94 -4.66 -2.26 -1.17
C PHE A 94 -5.43 -2.11 -2.47
N VAL A 95 -4.71 -1.86 -3.55
CA VAL A 95 -5.27 -1.51 -4.87
C VAL A 95 -4.78 -2.52 -5.90
N THR A 96 -5.69 -3.04 -6.72
CA THR A 96 -5.33 -3.93 -7.84
C THR A 96 -4.62 -3.15 -8.95
N PRO A 97 -3.95 -3.84 -9.89
CA PRO A 97 -3.41 -3.19 -11.09
C PRO A 97 -4.45 -2.51 -11.97
N GLN A 98 -5.73 -2.82 -11.79
CA GLN A 98 -6.86 -2.17 -12.49
C GLN A 98 -7.43 -0.98 -11.72
N LEU A 99 -6.73 -0.53 -10.65
CA LEU A 99 -7.12 0.53 -9.73
C LEU A 99 -8.40 0.23 -8.93
N GLU A 100 -8.80 -1.03 -8.82
CA GLU A 100 -9.86 -1.45 -7.91
C GLU A 100 -9.32 -1.54 -6.48
N THR A 101 -10.00 -0.93 -5.52
CA THR A 101 -9.61 -1.02 -4.12
C THR A 101 -10.18 -2.27 -3.48
N LEU A 102 -9.32 -3.12 -2.91
CA LEU A 102 -9.71 -4.30 -2.16
C LEU A 102 -10.03 -3.96 -0.71
N GLU A 103 -9.21 -3.10 -0.11
CA GLU A 103 -9.36 -2.63 1.25
C GLU A 103 -8.72 -1.26 1.39
N GLN A 104 -9.39 -0.36 2.12
CA GLN A 104 -8.85 0.96 2.45
C GLN A 104 -9.22 1.32 3.87
N GLU A 105 -8.25 1.77 4.63
CA GLU A 105 -8.40 2.28 5.98
C GLU A 105 -7.91 3.73 6.03
N GLU A 106 -8.75 4.59 6.59
CA GLU A 106 -8.46 5.99 6.81
C GLU A 106 -8.66 6.31 8.29
N GLN A 107 -7.72 6.99 8.89
CA GLN A 107 -7.82 7.50 10.25
C GLN A 107 -7.49 8.98 10.25
N GLU A 108 -8.27 9.74 11.00
CA GLU A 108 -8.08 11.16 11.20
C GLU A 108 -8.18 11.48 12.69
N CYS A 109 -7.19 12.17 13.22
CA CYS A 109 -7.17 12.63 14.59
C CYS A 109 -7.05 14.15 14.64
N LEU A 110 -7.96 14.79 15.39
CA LEU A 110 -7.93 16.20 15.72
C LEU A 110 -7.68 16.34 17.22
N GLU A 111 -6.57 16.96 17.61
CA GLU A 111 -6.21 17.18 19.02
C GLU A 111 -6.96 18.38 19.60
N LEU A 112 -8.28 18.27 19.63
CA LEU A 112 -9.15 19.28 20.27
C LEU A 112 -8.96 19.27 21.78
N ARG A 113 -9.06 20.42 22.42
CA ARG A 113 -9.07 20.52 23.87
C ARG A 113 -10.51 20.75 24.36
N PRO A 114 -10.99 20.08 25.41
CA PRO A 114 -10.25 19.21 26.33
C PRO A 114 -10.04 17.78 25.82
N HIS A 115 -10.73 17.32 24.78
CA HIS A 115 -10.67 15.94 24.31
C HIS A 115 -10.38 15.85 22.82
N PRO A 116 -9.52 14.92 22.40
CA PRO A 116 -9.29 14.65 20.98
C PRO A 116 -10.50 14.00 20.33
N THR A 117 -10.63 14.21 19.02
CA THR A 117 -11.62 13.52 18.18
C THR A 117 -10.88 12.64 17.19
N GLU A 118 -11.20 11.36 17.19
CA GLU A 118 -10.67 10.38 16.25
C GLU A 118 -11.80 9.84 15.37
N LYS A 119 -11.57 9.90 14.05
CA LYS A 119 -12.45 9.32 13.03
C LYS A 119 -11.69 8.22 12.31
N SER A 120 -12.28 7.05 12.20
CA SER A 120 -11.75 5.94 11.40
C SER A 120 -12.79 5.54 10.37
N THR A 121 -12.35 5.29 9.14
CA THR A 121 -13.19 4.75 8.07
C THR A 121 -12.50 3.53 7.47
N HIS A 122 -13.16 2.39 7.54
CA HIS A 122 -12.69 1.12 7.00
C HIS A 122 -13.61 0.66 5.87
N MET A 123 -13.05 0.50 4.68
CA MET A 123 -13.74 0.12 3.45
C MET A 123 -13.20 -1.21 2.96
N VAL A 124 -14.06 -2.20 2.83
CA VAL A 124 -13.66 -3.56 2.42
C VAL A 124 -14.53 -4.04 1.26
N SER A 125 -13.87 -4.39 0.15
CA SER A 125 -14.51 -5.01 -1.00
C SER A 125 -14.76 -6.49 -0.74
N HIS A 126 -15.90 -7.01 -1.16
CA HIS A 126 -16.28 -8.43 -1.09
C HIS A 126 -17.04 -8.85 -2.34
N GLN A 127 -17.37 -10.14 -2.48
CA GLN A 127 -18.00 -10.68 -3.70
C GLN A 127 -19.32 -10.02 -4.09
N HIS A 128 -20.04 -9.46 -3.13
CA HIS A 128 -21.38 -8.86 -3.34
C HIS A 128 -21.36 -7.33 -3.38
N GLY A 129 -20.18 -6.70 -3.16
CA GLY A 129 -20.06 -5.26 -3.12
C GLY A 129 -18.98 -4.76 -2.17
N MET A 130 -19.27 -3.73 -1.40
CA MET A 130 -18.34 -3.12 -0.44
C MET A 130 -19.06 -2.75 0.85
N THR A 131 -18.40 -2.95 1.96
CA THR A 131 -18.82 -2.45 3.28
C THR A 131 -17.92 -1.28 3.68
N VAL A 132 -18.55 -0.21 4.12
CA VAL A 132 -17.91 1.00 4.66
C VAL A 132 -18.30 1.12 6.11
N THR A 133 -17.33 1.03 7.01
CA THR A 133 -17.54 1.17 8.46
C THR A 133 -16.85 2.43 8.93
N LYS A 134 -17.61 3.33 9.52
CA LYS A 134 -17.12 4.57 10.14
C LYS A 134 -17.21 4.46 11.64
N THR A 135 -16.15 4.87 12.31
CA THR A 135 -16.08 4.94 13.77
C THR A 135 -15.69 6.35 14.16
N LEU A 136 -16.47 6.95 15.06
CA LEU A 136 -16.18 8.24 15.66
C LEU A 136 -15.99 8.05 17.15
N GLN A 137 -14.85 8.49 17.65
CA GLN A 137 -14.52 8.51 19.07
C GLN A 137 -14.26 9.93 19.51
N GLU A 138 -15.07 10.44 20.44
CA GLU A 138 -14.92 11.75 21.05
C GLU A 138 -14.59 11.59 22.53
N GLY A 139 -13.55 12.26 23.00
CA GLY A 139 -13.17 12.28 24.41
C GLY A 139 -12.09 11.30 24.81
N GLU A 140 -11.71 11.34 26.12
CA GLU A 140 -10.79 10.37 26.69
C GLU A 140 -11.38 8.96 26.55
N VAL A 141 -10.51 7.99 26.26
CA VAL A 141 -10.86 6.57 26.23
C VAL A 141 -11.31 6.16 27.65
N SER A 142 -12.55 6.48 27.97
CA SER A 142 -13.20 5.91 29.14
C SER A 142 -13.57 4.47 28.81
N PRO A 143 -13.26 3.49 29.66
CA PRO A 143 -13.64 2.09 29.44
C PRO A 143 -15.15 1.87 29.22
N GLN A 144 -15.97 2.91 29.40
CA GLN A 144 -17.43 2.87 29.32
C GLN A 144 -18.00 3.66 28.12
N ALA A 145 -17.20 4.43 27.38
CA ALA A 145 -17.65 5.16 26.21
C ALA A 145 -17.52 4.27 24.96
N GLU A 146 -18.63 3.72 24.49
CA GLU A 146 -18.65 2.99 23.21
C GLU A 146 -18.47 3.97 22.04
N PRO A 147 -17.57 3.70 21.09
CA PRO A 147 -17.41 4.52 19.90
C PRO A 147 -18.69 4.49 19.06
N GLN A 148 -19.06 5.62 18.48
CA GLN A 148 -20.16 5.68 17.53
C GLN A 148 -19.74 4.98 16.24
N CYS A 149 -20.40 3.89 15.90
CA CYS A 149 -20.13 3.12 14.69
C CYS A 149 -21.32 3.20 13.73
N GLN A 150 -21.02 3.55 12.47
CA GLN A 150 -21.98 3.55 11.36
C GLN A 150 -21.45 2.63 10.26
N SER A 151 -22.33 1.84 9.65
CA SER A 151 -21.95 0.94 8.56
C SER A 151 -22.86 1.12 7.37
N PHE A 152 -22.26 1.20 6.17
CA PHE A 152 -22.93 1.29 4.89
C PHE A 152 -22.56 0.09 4.05
N SER A 153 -23.48 -0.46 3.29
CA SER A 153 -23.23 -1.57 2.37
C SER A 153 -23.71 -1.19 0.97
N TYR A 154 -22.80 -1.30 0.01
CA TYR A 154 -23.06 -0.99 -1.40
C TYR A 154 -22.97 -2.27 -2.22
N ARG A 155 -23.87 -2.45 -3.19
CA ARG A 155 -23.88 -3.60 -4.08
C ARG A 155 -22.84 -3.43 -5.19
N GLN A 156 -22.33 -4.53 -5.70
CA GLN A 156 -21.34 -4.52 -6.80
C GLN A 156 -21.79 -3.69 -8.03
N ALA A 157 -23.09 -3.69 -8.34
CA ALA A 157 -23.63 -2.93 -9.46
C ALA A 157 -23.50 -1.40 -9.28
N GLU A 158 -23.53 -0.92 -8.02
CA GLU A 158 -23.42 0.50 -7.66
C GLU A 158 -21.97 0.97 -7.62
N LEU A 159 -21.01 0.03 -7.60
CA LEU A 159 -19.59 0.29 -7.39
C LEU A 159 -18.76 0.19 -8.68
N ARG A 160 -19.41 0.05 -9.84
CA ARG A 160 -18.70 -0.08 -11.11
C ARG A 160 -17.80 1.12 -11.36
N GLY A 161 -16.48 0.88 -11.41
CA GLY A 161 -15.47 1.92 -11.59
C GLY A 161 -15.25 2.81 -10.37
N LEU A 162 -15.67 2.36 -9.18
CA LEU A 162 -15.40 3.07 -7.92
C LEU A 162 -13.92 3.33 -7.74
N LEU A 163 -13.57 4.60 -7.52
CA LEU A 163 -12.21 5.04 -7.30
C LEU A 163 -12.08 5.68 -5.92
N LEU A 164 -11.53 4.94 -4.96
CA LEU A 164 -11.27 5.45 -3.62
C LEU A 164 -9.97 6.27 -3.56
N GLU A 165 -9.71 6.91 -2.44
CA GLU A 165 -8.60 7.87 -2.29
C GLU A 165 -7.23 7.25 -2.63
N GLY A 166 -6.91 6.04 -2.16
CA GLY A 166 -5.64 5.38 -2.48
C GLY A 166 -5.46 5.10 -3.97
N ALA A 167 -6.50 4.64 -4.66
CA ALA A 167 -6.48 4.43 -6.10
C ALA A 167 -6.44 5.76 -6.87
N SER A 168 -7.11 6.80 -6.36
CA SER A 168 -7.07 8.16 -6.91
C SER A 168 -5.65 8.75 -6.89
N LEU A 169 -4.89 8.55 -5.81
CA LEU A 169 -3.50 9.02 -5.73
C LEU A 169 -2.61 8.35 -6.79
N LEU A 170 -2.81 7.07 -7.09
CA LEU A 170 -2.12 6.38 -8.18
C LEU A 170 -2.57 6.91 -9.55
N LEU A 171 -3.87 7.11 -9.75
CA LEU A 171 -4.42 7.66 -10.99
C LEU A 171 -3.81 9.03 -11.30
N LEU A 172 -3.69 9.91 -10.32
CA LEU A 172 -3.08 11.24 -10.49
C LEU A 172 -1.64 11.14 -10.97
N ARG A 173 -0.84 10.19 -10.49
CA ARG A 173 0.52 9.93 -10.96
C ARG A 173 0.55 9.45 -12.42
N VAL A 174 -0.39 8.57 -12.80
CA VAL A 174 -0.55 8.10 -14.19
C VAL A 174 -0.91 9.26 -15.12
N LEU A 175 -1.90 10.08 -14.75
CA LEU A 175 -2.31 11.26 -15.52
C LEU A 175 -1.16 12.27 -15.67
N ALA A 176 -0.42 12.51 -14.58
CA ALA A 176 0.75 13.38 -14.59
C ALA A 176 1.81 12.93 -15.59
N ARG A 177 2.15 11.64 -15.60
CA ARG A 177 3.12 11.06 -16.54
C ARG A 177 2.66 11.08 -17.99
N ARG A 178 1.37 10.97 -18.24
CA ARG A 178 0.78 11.11 -19.59
C ARG A 178 0.65 12.57 -20.02
N HIS A 179 0.82 13.55 -19.12
CA HIS A 179 0.59 14.99 -19.34
C HIS A 179 -0.77 15.28 -19.97
N THR A 180 -1.77 14.48 -19.69
CA THR A 180 -3.11 14.64 -20.26
C THR A 180 -4.17 14.07 -19.32
N VAL A 181 -5.29 14.76 -19.28
CA VAL A 181 -6.51 14.28 -18.62
C VAL A 181 -7.60 14.24 -19.70
N PRO A 182 -8.16 13.08 -20.03
CA PRO A 182 -9.27 13.01 -20.98
C PRO A 182 -10.46 13.85 -20.51
N PRO A 183 -11.16 14.54 -21.41
CA PRO A 183 -12.34 15.31 -21.02
C PRO A 183 -13.45 14.37 -20.54
N GLY A 184 -14.15 14.79 -19.47
CA GLY A 184 -15.22 13.99 -18.87
C GLY A 184 -14.74 12.77 -18.09
N LEU A 185 -13.52 12.81 -17.53
CA LEU A 185 -12.98 11.77 -16.69
C LEU A 185 -13.65 11.85 -15.29
N ILE A 186 -14.73 11.09 -15.12
CA ILE A 186 -15.55 11.08 -13.90
C ILE A 186 -15.71 9.66 -13.40
N PHE A 187 -15.49 9.47 -12.10
CA PHE A 187 -15.60 8.19 -11.41
C PHE A 187 -16.58 8.27 -10.24
N PRO A 188 -17.28 7.18 -9.92
CA PRO A 188 -17.88 7.03 -8.60
C PRO A 188 -16.81 7.09 -7.52
N ALA A 189 -17.12 7.69 -6.41
CA ALA A 189 -16.27 7.80 -5.22
C ALA A 189 -17.12 7.67 -3.96
N ILE A 190 -16.46 7.61 -2.79
CA ILE A 190 -17.11 7.67 -1.49
C ILE A 190 -16.60 8.92 -0.78
N ASP A 191 -17.52 9.70 -0.24
CA ASP A 191 -17.19 10.93 0.50
C ASP A 191 -16.77 10.62 1.96
N THR A 192 -16.36 11.66 2.68
CA THR A 192 -15.96 11.57 4.09
C THR A 192 -17.09 11.12 5.02
N GLU A 193 -18.35 11.19 4.56
CA GLU A 193 -19.50 10.73 5.31
C GLU A 193 -19.89 9.28 4.99
N GLY A 194 -19.15 8.62 4.07
CA GLY A 194 -19.35 7.23 3.68
C GLY A 194 -20.38 7.06 2.58
N HIS A 195 -20.87 8.15 1.96
CA HIS A 195 -21.87 8.11 0.91
C HIS A 195 -21.24 8.10 -0.50
N LEU A 196 -21.95 7.48 -1.44
CA LEU A 196 -21.57 7.54 -2.84
C LEU A 196 -21.65 8.97 -3.37
N CYS A 197 -20.59 9.38 -4.05
CA CYS A 197 -20.44 10.68 -4.68
C CYS A 197 -19.71 10.53 -6.01
N THR A 198 -19.45 11.62 -6.73
CA THR A 198 -18.64 11.61 -7.95
C THR A 198 -17.33 12.34 -7.74
N SER A 199 -16.27 11.83 -8.37
CA SER A 199 -14.95 12.47 -8.44
C SER A 199 -14.61 12.76 -9.91
N SER A 200 -14.44 14.03 -10.26
CA SER A 200 -14.06 14.48 -11.59
C SER A 200 -12.61 14.95 -11.63
N TYR A 201 -11.96 14.71 -12.77
CA TYR A 201 -10.56 15.11 -12.99
C TYR A 201 -10.48 15.99 -14.22
N SER A 202 -9.74 17.10 -14.13
CA SER A 202 -9.51 18.01 -15.23
C SER A 202 -8.07 18.52 -15.25
N ALA A 203 -7.56 18.80 -16.45
CA ALA A 203 -6.24 19.41 -16.63
C ALA A 203 -6.37 20.93 -16.63
N LEU A 204 -5.56 21.59 -15.83
CA LEU A 204 -5.34 23.06 -15.89
C LEU A 204 -4.16 23.41 -16.82
N GLY A 205 -3.46 22.40 -17.31
CA GLY A 205 -2.38 22.53 -18.28
C GLY A 205 -0.98 22.57 -17.67
N ILE A 206 0.00 22.82 -18.55
CA ILE A 206 1.40 22.93 -18.15
C ILE A 206 1.68 24.37 -17.72
N GLN A 207 2.31 24.53 -16.57
CA GLN A 207 2.67 25.83 -15.99
C GLN A 207 4.13 25.81 -15.57
N ARG A 208 4.77 26.99 -15.53
CA ARG A 208 6.07 27.16 -14.90
C ARG A 208 5.87 27.53 -13.43
N GLN A 209 6.54 26.81 -12.56
CA GLN A 209 6.45 26.98 -11.12
C GLN A 209 7.84 26.95 -10.50
N ALA A 210 8.06 27.81 -9.52
CA ALA A 210 9.25 27.77 -8.69
C ALA A 210 9.14 26.57 -7.73
N VAL A 211 10.17 25.71 -7.74
CA VAL A 211 10.29 24.56 -6.83
C VAL A 211 11.66 24.68 -6.17
N GLY A 212 11.66 25.11 -4.92
CA GLY A 212 12.89 25.50 -4.22
C GLY A 212 13.62 26.61 -4.95
N SER A 213 14.86 26.36 -5.35
CA SER A 213 15.74 27.32 -6.07
C SER A 213 15.59 27.29 -7.59
N ALA A 214 14.83 26.36 -8.16
CA ALA A 214 14.70 26.14 -9.61
C ALA A 214 13.31 26.48 -10.12
N GLU A 215 13.22 27.00 -11.36
CA GLU A 215 11.96 27.05 -12.12
C GLU A 215 11.83 25.77 -12.96
N THR A 216 10.69 25.10 -12.87
CA THR A 216 10.41 23.91 -13.65
C THR A 216 9.02 23.92 -14.26
N GLU A 217 8.82 23.13 -15.29
CA GLU A 217 7.51 22.89 -15.89
C GLU A 217 6.78 21.82 -15.08
N VAL A 218 5.57 22.13 -14.67
CA VAL A 218 4.68 21.23 -13.95
C VAL A 218 3.37 21.06 -14.68
N PHE A 219 2.80 19.87 -14.61
CA PHE A 219 1.46 19.59 -15.10
C PHE A 219 0.47 19.78 -13.97
N VAL A 220 -0.45 20.70 -14.12
CA VAL A 220 -1.43 21.05 -13.09
C VAL A 220 -2.76 20.40 -13.38
N MET A 221 -3.28 19.69 -12.39
CA MET A 221 -4.56 19.01 -12.45
C MET A 221 -5.45 19.42 -11.29
N GLU A 222 -6.74 19.34 -11.53
CA GLU A 222 -7.77 19.56 -10.55
C GLU A 222 -8.60 18.28 -10.38
N ARG A 223 -8.86 17.92 -9.13
CA ARG A 223 -9.82 16.89 -8.74
C ARG A 223 -10.93 17.53 -7.95
N ALA A 224 -12.16 17.37 -8.40
CA ALA A 224 -13.34 17.84 -7.67
C ALA A 224 -14.19 16.63 -7.22
N MET A 225 -14.54 16.61 -5.94
CA MET A 225 -15.49 15.65 -5.38
C MET A 225 -16.83 16.35 -5.21
N HIS A 226 -17.88 15.79 -5.81
CA HIS A 226 -19.23 16.33 -5.78
C HIS A 226 -20.11 15.44 -4.92
N THR A 227 -20.42 15.89 -3.72
CA THR A 227 -21.28 15.15 -2.78
C THR A 227 -22.76 15.35 -3.09
N SER A 228 -23.60 14.43 -2.64
CA SER A 228 -25.06 14.52 -2.76
C SER A 228 -25.67 15.73 -2.05
N THR A 229 -24.95 16.30 -1.08
CA THR A 229 -25.35 17.51 -0.36
C THR A 229 -25.07 18.81 -1.14
N GLY A 230 -24.47 18.72 -2.35
CA GLY A 230 -24.14 19.86 -3.19
C GLY A 230 -22.84 20.58 -2.80
N VAL A 231 -22.16 20.11 -1.75
CA VAL A 231 -20.85 20.62 -1.38
C VAL A 231 -19.79 19.97 -2.27
N SER A 232 -19.01 20.79 -2.96
CA SER A 232 -17.89 20.31 -3.77
C SER A 232 -16.57 20.63 -3.08
N THR A 233 -15.72 19.61 -2.95
CA THR A 233 -14.34 19.77 -2.48
C THR A 233 -13.42 19.72 -3.69
N VAL A 234 -12.63 20.78 -3.89
CA VAL A 234 -11.73 20.90 -5.04
C VAL A 234 -10.29 20.89 -4.54
N ARG A 235 -9.48 20.01 -5.12
CA ARG A 235 -8.05 19.89 -4.84
C ARG A 235 -7.25 20.09 -6.12
N GLN A 236 -6.29 21.00 -6.09
CA GLN A 236 -5.36 21.25 -7.17
C GLN A 236 -4.00 20.64 -6.84
N SER A 237 -3.40 19.99 -7.82
CA SER A 237 -2.13 19.28 -7.68
C SER A 237 -1.24 19.56 -8.88
N SER A 238 0.01 19.93 -8.63
CA SER A 238 1.04 20.19 -9.64
C SER A 238 2.07 19.06 -9.59
N PHE A 239 2.37 18.47 -10.73
CA PHE A 239 3.26 17.33 -10.85
C PHE A 239 4.42 17.61 -11.80
N LEU A 240 5.58 17.01 -11.51
CA LEU A 240 6.67 16.89 -12.46
C LEU A 240 6.34 15.89 -13.57
N PRO A 241 7.05 15.93 -14.71
CA PRO A 241 6.88 14.96 -15.81
C PRO A 241 7.10 13.50 -15.40
N ASN A 242 7.88 13.24 -14.35
CA ASN A 242 8.10 11.91 -13.81
C ASN A 242 6.99 11.43 -12.86
N GLY A 243 5.97 12.26 -12.60
CA GLY A 243 4.83 11.94 -11.75
C GLY A 243 5.00 12.29 -10.27
N HIS A 244 6.11 12.91 -9.87
CA HIS A 244 6.28 13.43 -8.50
C HIS A 244 5.41 14.66 -8.26
N LEU A 245 4.77 14.69 -7.11
CA LEU A 245 3.94 15.79 -6.65
C LEU A 245 4.83 16.95 -6.17
N VAL A 246 4.66 18.11 -6.77
CA VAL A 246 5.39 19.33 -6.40
C VAL A 246 4.61 20.17 -5.41
N GLN A 247 3.32 20.30 -5.67
CA GLN A 247 2.43 21.12 -4.87
C GLN A 247 1.04 20.51 -4.83
N MET A 248 0.41 20.58 -3.67
CA MET A 248 -1.00 20.22 -3.51
C MET A 248 -1.68 21.23 -2.60
N THR A 249 -2.86 21.69 -3.02
CA THR A 249 -3.71 22.59 -2.23
C THR A 249 -5.17 22.19 -2.38
N GLN A 250 -5.94 22.37 -1.33
CA GLN A 250 -7.39 22.28 -1.38
C GLN A 250 -7.93 23.72 -1.47
N VAL A 251 -8.78 23.96 -2.45
CA VAL A 251 -9.39 25.28 -2.64
C VAL A 251 -10.16 25.69 -1.38
N GLY A 252 -9.84 26.87 -0.86
CA GLY A 252 -10.42 27.38 0.40
C GLY A 252 -9.70 26.92 1.67
N SER A 253 -8.66 26.06 1.57
CA SER A 253 -7.82 25.74 2.73
C SER A 253 -6.69 26.74 2.91
N PRO A 254 -6.36 27.12 4.15
CA PRO A 254 -5.22 27.98 4.44
C PRO A 254 -3.88 27.24 4.40
N THR A 255 -3.85 25.97 3.96
CA THR A 255 -2.66 25.13 3.93
C THR A 255 -2.28 24.75 2.52
N LEU A 256 -0.97 24.70 2.29
CA LEU A 256 -0.34 24.32 1.04
C LEU A 256 0.71 23.25 1.32
N MET A 257 0.78 22.23 0.50
CA MET A 257 1.80 21.18 0.57
C MET A 257 2.81 21.40 -0.54
N LEU A 258 4.10 21.46 -0.20
CA LEU A 258 5.20 21.76 -1.13
C LEU A 258 6.27 20.68 -1.07
N LEU A 259 6.83 20.32 -2.22
CA LEU A 259 7.94 19.39 -2.33
C LEU A 259 9.16 19.92 -1.55
N GLN A 260 9.74 19.06 -0.70
CA GLN A 260 10.93 19.38 0.10
C GLN A 260 12.24 18.98 -0.59
N ASP A 261 12.24 17.88 -1.32
CA ASP A 261 13.45 17.29 -1.90
C ASP A 261 13.67 17.80 -3.33
N GLU A 262 14.50 18.83 -3.48
CA GLU A 262 14.87 19.39 -4.78
C GLU A 262 15.73 18.42 -5.62
N SER A 263 16.31 17.37 -5.03
CA SER A 263 17.14 16.41 -5.76
C SER A 263 16.34 15.66 -6.83
N ILE A 264 15.03 15.59 -6.68
CA ILE A 264 14.08 14.99 -7.62
C ILE A 264 14.05 15.75 -8.96
N LEU A 265 14.34 17.04 -8.96
CA LEU A 265 14.35 17.88 -10.16
C LEU A 265 15.46 17.51 -11.14
N SER A 266 16.59 17.02 -10.64
CA SER A 266 17.77 16.67 -11.46
C SER A 266 17.73 15.25 -12.03
N LYS A 267 16.76 14.42 -11.62
CA LYS A 267 16.67 13.03 -12.04
C LYS A 267 15.76 12.88 -13.27
N SER A 268 16.32 13.19 -14.45
CA SER A 268 15.66 12.90 -15.71
C SER A 268 15.71 11.40 -16.04
N GLY A 269 14.57 10.70 -15.91
CA GLY A 269 14.28 9.48 -16.68
C GLY A 269 14.99 8.17 -16.35
N GLY A 270 15.62 8.04 -15.18
CA GLY A 270 16.21 6.79 -14.71
C GLY A 270 15.28 6.09 -13.69
N PHE A 271 15.28 4.76 -13.70
CA PHE A 271 14.73 3.95 -12.63
C PHE A 271 15.40 4.36 -11.31
N GLU A 272 14.67 5.09 -10.45
CA GLU A 272 15.20 5.41 -9.13
C GLU A 272 15.24 4.14 -8.29
N PRO A 273 16.42 3.72 -7.79
CA PRO A 273 16.44 2.75 -6.73
C PRO A 273 15.66 3.34 -5.55
N GLN A 274 14.71 2.57 -5.01
CA GLN A 274 13.98 2.97 -3.81
C GLN A 274 14.99 3.47 -2.78
N LEU A 275 14.90 4.76 -2.44
CA LEU A 275 15.72 5.31 -1.37
C LEU A 275 15.44 4.46 -0.12
N PRO A 276 16.48 3.89 0.50
CA PRO A 276 16.28 3.21 1.77
C PRO A 276 15.66 4.24 2.71
N PHE A 277 14.46 3.95 3.21
CA PHE A 277 13.85 4.77 4.25
C PHE A 277 14.90 5.01 5.34
N PRO A 278 15.13 6.25 5.78
CA PRO A 278 15.97 6.47 6.94
C PRO A 278 15.37 5.63 8.07
N LYS A 279 16.05 4.55 8.41
CA LYS A 279 15.67 3.72 9.54
C LYS A 279 15.99 4.53 10.79
N GLU A 280 15.06 5.33 11.26
CA GLU A 280 15.16 5.83 12.61
C GLU A 280 15.04 4.62 13.55
N PRO A 281 15.93 4.47 14.52
CA PRO A 281 15.81 3.41 15.48
C PRO A 281 14.46 3.58 16.20
N LEU A 282 13.63 2.53 16.14
CA LEU A 282 12.39 2.48 16.90
C LEU A 282 12.70 2.65 18.39
N ASN A 283 12.14 3.67 19.00
CA ASN A 283 12.25 3.84 20.44
C ASN A 283 11.17 3.00 21.14
N TRP A 284 11.51 1.76 21.41
CA TRP A 284 10.65 0.76 22.06
C TRP A 284 10.25 1.16 23.49
N GLU A 285 11.04 2.01 24.13
CA GLU A 285 10.82 2.44 25.53
C GLU A 285 9.68 3.45 25.62
N GLU A 286 9.42 4.20 24.57
CA GLU A 286 8.40 5.26 24.55
C GLU A 286 7.04 4.80 24.03
N ASP A 287 6.98 3.66 23.30
CA ASP A 287 5.73 3.18 22.67
C ASP A 287 5.44 1.72 23.05
N ILE A 288 4.82 1.54 24.21
CA ILE A 288 4.42 0.23 24.74
C ILE A 288 3.40 -0.46 23.82
N GLN A 289 2.52 0.29 23.14
CA GLN A 289 1.52 -0.29 22.24
C GLN A 289 2.17 -0.83 20.97
N LEU A 290 3.13 -0.08 20.42
CA LEU A 290 3.91 -0.53 19.26
C LEU A 290 4.73 -1.78 19.60
N CYS A 291 5.32 -1.83 20.77
CA CYS A 291 6.06 -2.99 21.26
C CYS A 291 5.16 -4.22 21.42
N SER A 292 3.98 -4.06 22.03
CA SER A 292 3.00 -5.14 22.16
C SER A 292 2.54 -5.67 20.80
N TRP A 293 2.15 -4.78 19.89
CA TRP A 293 1.74 -5.14 18.54
C TRP A 293 2.85 -5.86 17.76
N PHE A 294 4.10 -5.42 17.92
CA PHE A 294 5.25 -6.10 17.31
C PHE A 294 5.44 -7.51 17.86
N LEU A 295 5.33 -7.69 19.18
CA LEU A 295 5.47 -9.00 19.82
C LEU A 295 4.37 -9.96 19.36
N ASP A 296 3.12 -9.50 19.32
CA ASP A 296 1.98 -10.29 18.82
C ASP A 296 2.19 -10.69 17.35
N ARG A 297 2.62 -9.75 16.53
CA ARG A 297 2.91 -10.03 15.12
C ARG A 297 4.10 -10.96 14.93
N LYS A 298 5.12 -10.83 15.77
CA LYS A 298 6.28 -11.74 15.76
C LYS A 298 5.86 -13.16 16.10
N GLU A 299 5.02 -13.34 17.13
CA GLU A 299 4.53 -14.65 17.52
C GLU A 299 3.68 -15.30 16.42
N GLU A 300 2.75 -14.54 15.83
CA GLU A 300 1.95 -14.98 14.68
C GLU A 300 2.83 -15.45 13.52
N LEU A 301 3.85 -14.66 13.16
CA LEU A 301 4.80 -15.02 12.10
C LEU A 301 5.60 -16.27 12.46
N GLN A 302 6.05 -16.40 13.71
CA GLN A 302 6.77 -17.59 14.16
C GLN A 302 5.91 -18.85 14.05
N LEU A 303 4.63 -18.79 14.46
CA LEU A 303 3.70 -19.90 14.33
C LEU A 303 3.45 -20.27 12.86
N SER A 304 3.24 -19.26 12.01
CA SER A 304 3.06 -19.45 10.57
C SER A 304 4.29 -20.09 9.92
N HIS A 305 5.49 -19.61 10.24
CA HIS A 305 6.74 -20.16 9.73
C HIS A 305 6.97 -21.58 10.23
N ALA A 306 6.70 -21.86 11.50
CA ALA A 306 6.82 -23.21 12.06
C ALA A 306 5.87 -24.20 11.36
N ALA A 307 4.62 -23.80 11.14
CA ALA A 307 3.64 -24.61 10.40
C ALA A 307 4.09 -24.88 8.95
N TYR A 308 4.60 -23.85 8.27
CA TYR A 308 5.15 -24.00 6.92
C TYR A 308 6.33 -24.97 6.88
N LEU A 309 7.31 -24.84 7.79
CA LEU A 309 8.47 -25.72 7.84
C LEU A 309 8.11 -27.16 8.20
N GLN A 310 7.06 -27.39 9.01
CA GLN A 310 6.55 -28.73 9.28
C GLN A 310 5.93 -29.40 8.04
N GLN A 311 5.29 -28.60 7.18
CA GLN A 311 4.69 -29.08 5.93
C GLN A 311 5.74 -29.25 4.80
N HIS A 312 6.90 -28.61 4.93
CA HIS A 312 7.97 -28.57 3.92
C HIS A 312 9.32 -29.00 4.51
N PRO A 313 9.48 -30.28 4.89
CA PRO A 313 10.74 -30.78 5.44
C PRO A 313 11.91 -30.67 4.44
N GLU A 314 11.63 -30.60 3.13
CA GLU A 314 12.61 -30.37 2.07
C GLU A 314 13.35 -29.03 2.22
N VAL A 315 12.73 -28.01 2.81
CA VAL A 315 13.39 -26.71 3.07
C VAL A 315 14.51 -26.87 4.10
N GLN A 316 14.27 -27.67 5.13
CA GLN A 316 15.29 -27.95 6.15
C GLN A 316 16.46 -28.73 5.56
N ALA A 317 16.18 -29.75 4.71
CA ALA A 317 17.20 -30.51 4.03
C ALA A 317 18.06 -29.61 3.12
N LEU A 318 17.42 -28.75 2.31
CA LEU A 318 18.10 -27.81 1.41
C LEU A 318 19.04 -26.86 2.16
N LEU A 319 18.58 -26.31 3.29
CA LEU A 319 19.40 -25.41 4.11
C LEU A 319 20.55 -26.17 4.78
N SER A 320 20.32 -27.41 5.25
CA SER A 320 21.39 -28.26 5.81
C SER A 320 22.47 -28.56 4.79
N ASP A 321 22.08 -28.91 3.56
CA ASP A 321 23.02 -29.23 2.48
C ASP A 321 23.84 -27.98 2.10
N PHE A 322 23.19 -26.83 2.00
CA PHE A 322 23.88 -25.57 1.75
C PHE A 322 24.89 -25.22 2.86
N LEU A 323 24.48 -25.30 4.13
CA LEU A 323 25.36 -25.00 5.26
C LEU A 323 26.54 -25.99 5.33
N GLN A 324 26.30 -27.26 5.06
CA GLN A 324 27.35 -28.28 5.01
C GLN A 324 28.36 -27.97 3.88
N ALA A 325 27.87 -27.68 2.68
CA ALA A 325 28.74 -27.31 1.57
C ALA A 325 29.55 -26.04 1.85
N LEU A 326 28.92 -25.02 2.43
CA LEU A 326 29.56 -23.76 2.83
C LEU A 326 30.68 -23.98 3.85
N LEU A 327 30.42 -24.80 4.88
CA LEU A 327 31.41 -25.08 5.95
C LEU A 327 32.56 -25.95 5.47
N LEU A 328 32.32 -26.88 4.52
CA LEU A 328 33.36 -27.72 3.94
C LEU A 328 34.27 -26.96 2.99
N GLN A 329 33.70 -26.05 2.18
CA GLN A 329 34.44 -25.32 1.17
C GLN A 329 35.05 -24.03 1.71
N GLN A 330 34.48 -23.44 2.76
CA GLN A 330 34.90 -22.18 3.38
C GLN A 330 35.27 -21.08 2.36
N PRO A 331 34.32 -20.73 1.43
CA PRO A 331 34.62 -19.80 0.37
C PRO A 331 34.94 -18.43 0.94
N HIS A 332 35.82 -17.70 0.27
CA HIS A 332 36.21 -16.35 0.66
C HIS A 332 35.03 -15.36 0.53
N ASP A 333 34.13 -15.60 -0.43
CA ASP A 333 32.90 -14.85 -0.61
C ASP A 333 31.68 -15.79 -0.46
N PRO A 334 31.07 -15.84 0.74
CA PRO A 334 29.91 -16.68 1.00
C PRO A 334 28.65 -16.29 0.21
N ILE A 335 28.52 -15.01 -0.20
CA ILE A 335 27.35 -14.51 -0.92
C ILE A 335 27.36 -15.00 -2.36
N SER A 336 28.47 -14.84 -3.05
CA SER A 336 28.66 -15.39 -4.41
C SER A 336 28.53 -16.89 -4.44
N PHE A 337 29.07 -17.59 -3.44
CA PHE A 337 28.91 -19.04 -3.29
C PHE A 337 27.43 -19.45 -3.11
N ALA A 338 26.66 -18.72 -2.29
CA ALA A 338 25.24 -18.99 -2.13
C ALA A 338 24.47 -18.81 -3.45
N ALA A 339 24.74 -17.73 -4.17
CA ALA A 339 24.12 -17.47 -5.47
C ALA A 339 24.43 -18.61 -6.46
N GLU A 340 25.67 -19.10 -6.50
CA GLU A 340 26.09 -20.18 -7.35
C GLU A 340 25.46 -21.52 -6.93
N PHE A 341 25.42 -21.83 -5.64
CA PHE A 341 24.82 -23.04 -5.09
C PHE A 341 23.35 -23.18 -5.45
N PHE A 342 22.55 -22.10 -5.31
CA PHE A 342 21.11 -22.13 -5.58
C PHE A 342 20.73 -21.92 -7.06
N THR A 343 21.64 -21.43 -7.92
CA THR A 343 21.39 -21.30 -9.37
C THR A 343 21.68 -22.58 -10.15
N HIS A 344 22.53 -23.47 -9.64
CA HIS A 344 22.79 -24.74 -10.27
C HIS A 344 21.64 -25.71 -10.01
N GLN A 345 20.78 -25.93 -10.99
CA GLN A 345 19.64 -26.85 -10.96
C GLN A 345 20.03 -28.35 -10.96
N ARG A 346 21.29 -28.69 -10.78
CA ARG A 346 21.69 -30.05 -10.57
C ARG A 346 21.93 -30.27 -9.07
N PRO A 347 21.32 -31.30 -8.45
CA PRO A 347 21.74 -31.71 -7.13
C PRO A 347 23.24 -32.02 -7.24
N MET A 348 24.07 -31.22 -6.53
CA MET A 348 25.46 -31.63 -6.33
C MET A 348 25.41 -33.01 -5.67
N ASP A 349 26.12 -33.96 -6.24
CA ASP A 349 26.38 -35.23 -5.59
C ASP A 349 27.00 -34.92 -4.23
N THR A 350 26.19 -34.94 -3.19
CA THR A 350 26.69 -34.76 -1.83
C THR A 350 27.58 -35.97 -1.54
N PRO A 351 28.77 -35.77 -0.96
CA PRO A 351 29.71 -36.85 -0.68
C PRO A 351 29.14 -37.97 0.20
N PHE A 352 27.95 -37.77 0.75
CA PHE A 352 27.27 -38.70 1.66
C PHE A 352 25.99 -39.33 1.09
N ALA A 353 25.59 -39.02 -0.15
CA ALA A 353 24.42 -39.62 -0.79
C ALA A 353 24.68 -40.98 -1.42
N SER A 354 25.93 -41.44 -1.41
CA SER A 354 26.31 -42.73 -2.02
C SER A 354 26.76 -43.78 -1.00
N SER A 355 25.92 -44.27 -0.15
CA SER A 355 26.07 -45.57 0.45
C SER A 355 24.82 -46.09 1.17
N GLY A 356 23.74 -46.01 0.46
CA GLY A 356 22.52 -46.79 0.74
C GLY A 356 22.34 -47.90 -0.25
N SER A 357 23.42 -48.57 -0.64
CA SER A 357 23.37 -49.89 -1.28
C SER A 357 22.88 -50.87 -0.21
N ALA A 358 21.58 -51.09 -0.14
CA ALA A 358 21.03 -52.20 0.56
C ALA A 358 21.56 -53.47 -0.09
N SER A 359 22.53 -54.11 0.55
CA SER A 359 22.89 -55.49 0.22
C SER A 359 21.66 -56.37 0.30
N PRO A 360 21.39 -57.20 -0.70
CA PRO A 360 20.27 -58.14 -0.60
C PRO A 360 20.56 -59.12 0.53
N LEU A 361 19.62 -59.27 1.43
CA LEU A 361 19.60 -60.28 2.46
C LEU A 361 19.79 -61.66 1.81
N PRO A 362 20.66 -62.56 2.34
CA PRO A 362 20.82 -63.87 1.82
C PRO A 362 19.50 -64.63 2.01
N SER A 363 19.04 -65.28 0.91
CA SER A 363 17.91 -66.15 0.86
C SER A 363 18.07 -67.26 1.88
N SER A 364 17.01 -67.51 2.65
CA SER A 364 16.85 -68.61 3.61
C SER A 364 17.15 -69.94 2.95
N PRO A 365 17.80 -70.86 3.66
CA PRO A 365 18.07 -72.24 3.13
C PRO A 365 16.75 -73.00 2.97
N PRO A 366 16.70 -74.02 2.04
CA PRO A 366 15.51 -74.78 1.77
C PRO A 366 15.19 -75.69 2.94
N ASP A 367 13.93 -75.69 3.33
CA ASP A 367 13.33 -76.61 4.30
C ASP A 367 13.50 -78.12 3.82
N HIS A 368 14.36 -78.85 4.50
CA HIS A 368 14.39 -80.30 4.43
C HIS A 368 13.24 -80.92 5.27
N ARG A 369 12.16 -81.24 4.62
CA ARG A 369 11.18 -82.17 5.19
C ARG A 369 11.72 -83.61 5.05
N PRO A 370 11.84 -84.41 6.12
CA PRO A 370 12.03 -85.84 6.01
C PRO A 370 10.70 -86.54 5.65
N ALA A 371 10.75 -87.37 4.64
CA ALA A 371 9.73 -88.32 4.37
C ALA A 371 9.77 -89.43 5.44
N ASN A 372 8.64 -89.73 6.02
CA ASN A 372 8.27 -91.03 6.65
C ASN A 372 6.83 -91.24 6.21
N GLY A 373 6.44 -92.31 5.57
CA GLY A 373 6.65 -93.75 5.73
C GLY A 373 5.80 -94.29 6.86
N GLU A 374 4.69 -94.61 6.53
CA GLU A 374 3.66 -95.67 6.84
C GLU A 374 2.28 -95.05 6.92
#